data_bef9859e78c3c6dc421397c80e7f1963
#
_entry.id   bef9859e78c3c6dc421397c80e7f1963
#
_cell.length_a   1.000
_cell.length_b   1.000
_cell.length_c   1.000
_cell.angle_alpha   90.00
_cell.angle_beta   90.00
_cell.angle_gamma   90.00
#
_symmetry.space_group_name_H-M   'P 1'
#
loop_
_entity.id
_entity.type
_entity.pdbx_description
1 polymer ?
#
loop_
_entity_poly.entity_id
_entity_poly.type
_entity_poly.pdbx_seq_one_letter_code
_entity_poly.pdbx_strand_id
1 'polypeptide(L)'
;MKLTLNGAPAEVDAPPMKRLLDVLREECGLTGTKEGCGEGECGACTVLLDDEPVCACLVPWAHAEGARVTTIEGLREHPLQQAFMDHVGAQCGICTPGMILAAVALGERPSLEKIRIGLAGNLCRCTGYEAIYRAIQSV
;
A
#
# COMPACT_ATOMS: atom_id res chain seq x y z
N MET A 1 -14.33 14.07 -8.85
CA MET A 1 -13.12 14.65 -8.22
C MET A 1 -11.91 14.32 -9.06
N LYS A 2 -10.97 15.25 -9.15
CA LYS A 2 -9.74 15.12 -9.96
C LYS A 2 -8.54 14.85 -9.06
N LEU A 3 -7.68 13.92 -9.49
CA LEU A 3 -6.46 13.54 -8.75
C LEU A 3 -5.41 13.02 -9.73
N THR A 4 -4.21 12.76 -9.22
CA THR A 4 -3.21 11.97 -9.94
C THR A 4 -3.24 10.54 -9.40
N LEU A 5 -3.64 9.57 -10.20
CA LEU A 5 -3.73 8.17 -9.81
C LEU A 5 -2.67 7.35 -10.55
N ASN A 6 -1.75 6.76 -9.81
CA ASN A 6 -0.64 5.96 -10.37
C ASN A 6 0.15 6.70 -11.47
N GLY A 7 0.40 8.00 -11.23
CA GLY A 7 1.17 8.85 -12.13
C GLY A 7 0.40 9.42 -13.32
N ALA A 8 -0.89 9.13 -13.45
CA ALA A 8 -1.74 9.66 -14.52
C ALA A 8 -2.89 10.53 -13.97
N PRO A 9 -3.28 11.61 -14.67
CA PRO A 9 -4.48 12.36 -14.30
C PRO A 9 -5.72 11.46 -14.39
N ALA A 10 -6.55 11.52 -13.37
CA ALA A 10 -7.81 10.76 -13.30
C ALA A 10 -8.95 11.66 -12.81
N GLU A 11 -10.15 11.39 -13.29
CA GLU A 11 -11.38 11.99 -12.79
C GLU A 11 -12.34 10.86 -12.41
N VAL A 12 -12.71 10.80 -11.13
CA VAL A 12 -13.54 9.72 -10.58
C VAL A 12 -14.72 10.32 -9.88
N ASP A 13 -15.91 9.79 -10.19
CA ASP A 13 -17.17 10.17 -9.55
C ASP A 13 -17.52 9.16 -8.47
N ALA A 14 -17.52 9.63 -7.22
CA ALA A 14 -17.89 8.83 -6.06
C ALA A 14 -18.35 9.74 -4.92
N PRO A 15 -19.18 9.25 -3.99
CA PRO A 15 -19.59 10.01 -2.82
C PRO A 15 -18.40 10.51 -1.99
N PRO A 16 -18.36 11.79 -1.56
CA PRO A 16 -17.19 12.37 -0.89
C PRO A 16 -16.74 11.62 0.37
N MET A 17 -17.67 11.02 1.08
CA MET A 17 -17.40 10.28 2.33
C MET A 17 -17.19 8.78 2.12
N LYS A 18 -17.25 8.28 0.87
CA LYS A 18 -16.89 6.89 0.59
C LYS A 18 -15.41 6.66 0.93
N ARG A 19 -15.06 5.49 1.46
CA ARG A 19 -13.68 5.17 1.79
C ARG A 19 -12.82 5.15 0.52
N LEU A 20 -11.62 5.71 0.58
CA LEU A 20 -10.66 5.66 -0.54
C LEU A 20 -10.43 4.22 -1.01
N LEU A 21 -10.35 3.25 -0.10
CA LEU A 21 -10.23 1.83 -0.41
C LEU A 21 -11.33 1.34 -1.35
N ASP A 22 -12.59 1.67 -1.06
CA ASP A 22 -13.73 1.22 -1.85
C ASP A 22 -13.74 1.89 -3.23
N VAL A 23 -13.44 3.20 -3.28
CA VAL A 23 -13.34 3.92 -4.56
C VAL A 23 -12.25 3.33 -5.46
N LEU A 24 -11.07 3.04 -4.91
CA LEU A 24 -9.99 2.41 -5.66
C LEU A 24 -10.39 1.05 -6.23
N ARG A 25 -11.08 0.24 -5.42
CA ARG A 25 -11.45 -1.13 -5.82
C ARG A 25 -12.69 -1.20 -6.72
N GLU A 26 -13.69 -0.37 -6.47
CA GLU A 26 -14.99 -0.46 -7.14
C GLU A 26 -15.10 0.46 -8.34
N GLU A 27 -14.76 1.76 -8.20
CA GLU A 27 -14.87 2.74 -9.28
C GLU A 27 -13.63 2.72 -10.19
N CYS A 28 -12.42 2.56 -9.60
CA CYS A 28 -11.18 2.56 -10.39
C CYS A 28 -10.78 1.15 -10.86
N GLY A 29 -11.39 0.08 -10.34
CA GLY A 29 -11.03 -1.31 -10.68
C GLY A 29 -9.64 -1.74 -10.18
N LEU A 30 -9.01 -0.96 -9.29
CA LEU A 30 -7.69 -1.24 -8.73
C LEU A 30 -7.80 -2.16 -7.52
N THR A 31 -7.91 -3.46 -7.78
CA THR A 31 -8.18 -4.47 -6.76
C THR A 31 -6.94 -4.95 -6.01
N GLY A 32 -5.76 -4.48 -6.36
CA GLY A 32 -4.50 -4.80 -5.68
C GLY A 32 -4.46 -4.33 -4.23
N THR A 33 -5.04 -3.18 -3.91
CA THR A 33 -5.23 -2.73 -2.52
C THR A 33 -6.26 -3.62 -1.82
N LYS A 34 -5.89 -4.22 -0.68
CA LYS A 34 -6.69 -5.24 0.01
C LYS A 34 -7.34 -4.71 1.28
N GLU A 35 -8.46 -5.31 1.67
CA GLU A 35 -9.11 -5.08 2.95
C GLU A 35 -8.81 -6.25 3.89
N GLY A 36 -8.28 -5.95 5.08
CA GLY A 36 -8.17 -6.92 6.15
C GLY A 36 -9.15 -6.61 7.28
N CYS A 37 -8.94 -5.53 8.01
CA CYS A 37 -9.79 -5.16 9.17
C CYS A 37 -10.88 -4.14 8.84
N GLY A 38 -10.69 -3.22 7.90
CA GLY A 38 -11.61 -2.12 7.60
C GLY A 38 -11.65 -1.01 8.66
N GLU A 39 -10.78 -1.04 9.65
CA GLU A 39 -10.79 -0.15 10.82
C GLU A 39 -9.41 0.48 11.15
N GLY A 40 -8.47 0.44 10.20
CA GLY A 40 -7.18 1.12 10.32
C GLY A 40 -6.10 0.40 11.12
N GLU A 41 -6.31 -0.87 11.51
CA GLU A 41 -5.40 -1.62 12.39
C GLU A 41 -4.36 -2.46 11.63
N CYS A 42 -4.75 -3.14 10.55
CA CYS A 42 -3.91 -4.17 9.95
C CYS A 42 -2.96 -3.68 8.84
N GLY A 43 -3.20 -2.52 8.23
CA GLY A 43 -2.37 -1.96 7.18
C GLY A 43 -2.45 -2.66 5.80
N ALA A 44 -3.31 -3.68 5.62
CA ALA A 44 -3.46 -4.35 4.32
C ALA A 44 -3.88 -3.39 3.20
N CYS A 45 -4.60 -2.33 3.55
CA CYS A 45 -5.09 -1.29 2.64
C CYS A 45 -4.13 -0.12 2.46
N THR A 46 -2.87 -0.22 2.89
CA THR A 46 -1.90 0.88 2.74
C THR A 46 -1.76 1.27 1.28
N VAL A 47 -1.90 2.56 1.01
CA VAL A 47 -1.58 3.24 -0.24
C VAL A 47 -0.69 4.45 0.07
N LEU A 48 -0.05 5.04 -0.94
CA LEU A 48 0.64 6.31 -0.75
C LEU A 48 -0.30 7.45 -1.17
N LEU A 49 -0.50 8.39 -0.28
CA LEU A 49 -1.21 9.64 -0.52
C LEU A 49 -0.19 10.78 -0.39
N ASP A 50 0.14 11.44 -1.51
CA ASP A 50 1.23 12.42 -1.58
C ASP A 50 2.56 11.89 -1.01
N ASP A 51 2.89 10.64 -1.36
CA ASP A 51 4.07 9.87 -0.96
C ASP A 51 4.08 9.38 0.51
N GLU A 52 3.04 9.71 1.29
CA GLU A 52 2.90 9.25 2.68
C GLU A 52 2.01 7.98 2.77
N PRO A 53 2.41 6.97 3.53
CA PRO A 53 1.62 5.75 3.68
C PRO A 53 0.40 6.01 4.56
N VAL A 54 -0.79 5.68 4.03
CA VAL A 54 -2.07 5.83 4.74
C VAL A 54 -2.91 4.56 4.67
N CYS A 55 -3.74 4.34 5.67
CA CYS A 55 -4.75 3.28 5.66
C CYS A 55 -5.97 3.75 4.83
N ALA A 56 -6.08 3.30 3.59
CA ALA A 56 -7.15 3.73 2.67
C ALA A 56 -8.57 3.43 3.19
N CYS A 57 -8.74 2.50 4.11
CA CYS A 57 -10.02 2.20 4.75
C CYS A 57 -10.51 3.32 5.70
N LEU A 58 -9.63 4.22 6.13
CA LEU A 58 -9.97 5.35 7.01
C LEU A 58 -9.98 6.70 6.28
N VAL A 59 -9.49 6.77 5.05
CA VAL A 59 -9.41 8.02 4.29
C VAL A 59 -10.72 8.25 3.54
N PRO A 60 -11.46 9.35 3.81
CA PRO A 60 -12.59 9.75 2.98
C PRO A 60 -12.11 10.11 1.57
N TRP A 61 -12.87 9.74 0.54
CA TRP A 61 -12.55 10.03 -0.85
C TRP A 61 -12.25 11.52 -1.11
N ALA A 62 -13.01 12.40 -0.43
CA ALA A 62 -12.80 13.85 -0.54
C ALA A 62 -11.36 14.31 -0.26
N HIS A 63 -10.61 13.59 0.58
CA HIS A 63 -9.21 13.93 0.88
C HIS A 63 -8.24 13.62 -0.28
N ALA A 64 -8.67 12.84 -1.25
CA ALA A 64 -7.85 12.53 -2.42
C ALA A 64 -7.97 13.57 -3.55
N GLU A 65 -8.86 14.58 -3.42
CA GLU A 65 -8.99 15.61 -4.44
C GLU A 65 -7.70 16.44 -4.58
N GLY A 66 -7.18 16.49 -5.80
CA GLY A 66 -5.93 17.19 -6.12
C GLY A 66 -4.67 16.47 -5.67
N ALA A 67 -4.78 15.39 -4.91
CA ALA A 67 -3.65 14.63 -4.39
C ALA A 67 -3.05 13.62 -5.40
N ARG A 68 -1.87 13.10 -5.08
CA ARG A 68 -1.28 11.94 -5.76
C ARG A 68 -1.58 10.69 -4.96
N VAL A 69 -2.27 9.73 -5.57
CA VAL A 69 -2.52 8.42 -4.98
C VAL A 69 -1.70 7.37 -5.75
N THR A 70 -0.87 6.62 -5.04
CA THR A 70 -0.13 5.48 -5.59
C THR A 70 -0.59 4.20 -4.92
N THR A 71 -1.08 3.26 -5.74
CA THR A 71 -1.44 1.90 -5.34
C THR A 71 -0.37 0.92 -5.80
N ILE A 72 -0.50 -0.34 -5.43
CA ILE A 72 0.46 -1.39 -5.85
C ILE A 72 0.58 -1.49 -7.37
N GLU A 73 -0.51 -1.26 -8.10
CA GLU A 73 -0.52 -1.27 -9.56
C GLU A 73 0.33 -0.12 -10.15
N GLY A 74 0.50 0.96 -9.42
CA GLY A 74 1.32 2.11 -9.83
C GLY A 74 2.81 1.88 -9.73
N LEU A 75 3.27 0.93 -8.93
CA LEU A 75 4.69 0.60 -8.79
C LEU A 75 5.26 -0.12 -10.01
N ARG A 76 4.42 -0.73 -10.85
CA ARG A 76 4.82 -1.53 -12.01
C ARG A 76 5.89 -2.55 -11.61
N GLU A 77 7.05 -2.57 -12.27
CA GLU A 77 8.15 -3.51 -12.03
C GLU A 77 9.11 -3.04 -10.93
N HIS A 78 8.59 -2.62 -9.78
CA HIS A 78 9.44 -2.17 -8.67
C HIS A 78 10.25 -3.36 -8.10
N PRO A 79 11.56 -3.18 -7.82
CA PRO A 79 12.44 -4.26 -7.33
C PRO A 79 11.91 -4.98 -6.10
N LEU A 80 11.22 -4.29 -5.20
CA LEU A 80 10.61 -4.91 -4.01
C LEU A 80 9.59 -6.01 -4.37
N GLN A 81 8.87 -5.89 -5.47
CA GLN A 81 7.89 -6.91 -5.88
C GLN A 81 8.61 -8.23 -6.18
N GLN A 82 9.72 -8.18 -6.92
CA GLN A 82 10.53 -9.36 -7.19
C GLN A 82 11.20 -9.87 -5.91
N ALA A 83 11.74 -9.00 -5.07
CA ALA A 83 12.38 -9.37 -3.81
C ALA A 83 11.43 -10.13 -2.87
N PHE A 84 10.16 -9.72 -2.79
CA PHE A 84 9.14 -10.45 -2.01
C PHE A 84 8.90 -11.86 -2.55
N MET A 85 9.01 -12.08 -3.86
CA MET A 85 8.93 -13.41 -4.45
C MET A 85 10.18 -14.24 -4.15
N ASP A 86 11.36 -13.69 -4.37
CA ASP A 86 12.65 -14.38 -4.23
C ASP A 86 12.92 -14.81 -2.78
N HIS A 87 12.50 -14.00 -1.81
CA HIS A 87 12.68 -14.26 -0.38
C HIS A 87 11.46 -14.90 0.29
N VAL A 88 10.44 -15.27 -0.47
CA VAL A 88 9.18 -15.85 0.05
C VAL A 88 8.55 -14.94 1.12
N GLY A 89 8.55 -13.62 0.86
CA GLY A 89 7.96 -12.60 1.73
C GLY A 89 6.42 -12.57 1.70
N ALA A 90 5.80 -13.37 0.84
CA ALA A 90 4.35 -13.49 0.73
C ALA A 90 3.92 -14.96 0.82
N GLN A 91 2.81 -15.20 1.51
CA GLN A 91 2.13 -16.52 1.53
C GLN A 91 0.69 -16.35 1.03
N CYS A 92 -0.29 -15.96 1.88
CA CYS A 92 -1.65 -15.71 1.39
C CYS A 92 -1.76 -14.46 0.50
N GLY A 93 -0.84 -13.50 0.61
CA GLY A 93 -0.75 -12.32 -0.23
C GLY A 93 -1.63 -11.13 0.17
N ILE A 94 -2.50 -11.25 1.19
CA ILE A 94 -3.42 -10.16 1.58
C ILE A 94 -2.67 -8.94 2.14
N CYS A 95 -1.65 -9.14 2.95
CA CYS A 95 -0.86 -8.04 3.50
C CYS A 95 0.17 -7.48 2.50
N THR A 96 0.50 -8.23 1.46
CA THR A 96 1.67 -7.97 0.61
C THR A 96 1.64 -6.63 -0.12
N PRO A 97 0.56 -6.20 -0.76
CA PRO A 97 0.52 -4.88 -1.40
C PRO A 97 0.77 -3.73 -0.42
N GLY A 98 0.13 -3.78 0.75
CA GLY A 98 0.32 -2.78 1.79
C GLY A 98 1.74 -2.78 2.37
N MET A 99 2.34 -3.96 2.58
CA MET A 99 3.73 -4.11 3.03
C MET A 99 4.72 -3.50 2.05
N ILE A 100 4.54 -3.75 0.75
CA ILE A 100 5.42 -3.21 -0.30
C ILE A 100 5.32 -1.69 -0.34
N LEU A 101 4.12 -1.12 -0.31
CA LEU A 101 3.94 0.34 -0.33
C LEU A 101 4.49 1.01 0.93
N ALA A 102 4.28 0.41 2.10
CA ALA A 102 4.89 0.90 3.34
C ALA A 102 6.43 0.84 3.27
N ALA A 103 7.00 -0.21 2.68
CA ALA A 103 8.44 -0.33 2.48
C ALA A 103 8.99 0.71 1.48
N VAL A 104 8.26 0.99 0.40
CA VAL A 104 8.63 2.05 -0.58
C VAL A 104 8.74 3.40 0.13
N ALA A 105 7.82 3.72 1.03
CA ALA A 105 7.83 4.96 1.79
C ALA A 105 9.06 5.11 2.72
N LEU A 106 9.74 4.00 3.07
CA LEU A 106 10.96 4.05 3.87
C LEU A 106 12.19 4.57 3.10
N GLY A 107 12.10 4.63 1.76
CA GLY A 107 13.20 5.02 0.90
C GLY A 107 14.19 3.88 0.63
N GLU A 108 15.34 4.24 0.05
CA GLU A 108 16.36 3.28 -0.36
C GLU A 108 17.14 2.73 0.83
N ARG A 109 17.41 1.42 0.81
CA ARG A 109 18.28 0.70 1.76
C ARG A 109 18.02 1.04 3.23
N PRO A 110 16.77 0.90 3.72
CA PRO A 110 16.46 1.18 5.11
C PRO A 110 17.19 0.19 6.04
N SER A 111 17.60 0.67 7.21
CA SER A 111 18.13 -0.22 8.26
C SER A 111 17.04 -1.17 8.76
N LEU A 112 17.43 -2.31 9.36
CA LEU A 112 16.48 -3.27 9.93
C LEU A 112 15.57 -2.61 10.99
N GLU A 113 16.14 -1.72 11.81
CA GLU A 113 15.37 -0.97 12.80
C GLU A 113 14.31 -0.08 12.13
N LYS A 114 14.70 0.66 11.09
CA LYS A 114 13.78 1.49 10.32
C LYS A 114 12.67 0.67 9.68
N ILE A 115 12.99 -0.52 9.15
CA ILE A 115 12.01 -1.45 8.60
C ILE A 115 11.02 -1.90 9.67
N ARG A 116 11.50 -2.35 10.82
CA ARG A 116 10.65 -2.82 11.92
C ARG A 116 9.69 -1.74 12.42
N ILE A 117 10.18 -0.52 12.56
CA ILE A 117 9.36 0.64 12.98
C ILE A 117 8.36 0.99 11.87
N GLY A 118 8.82 1.12 10.62
CA GLY A 118 7.98 1.55 9.50
C GLY A 118 6.90 0.54 9.13
N LEU A 119 7.11 -0.75 9.38
CA LEU A 119 6.13 -1.80 9.13
C LEU A 119 5.33 -2.21 10.38
N ALA A 120 5.50 -1.54 11.51
CA ALA A 120 4.79 -1.91 12.73
C ALA A 120 3.27 -1.88 12.60
N GLY A 121 2.74 -1.01 11.72
CA GLY A 121 1.30 -0.92 11.41
C GLY A 121 0.83 -1.87 10.29
N ASN A 122 1.71 -2.69 9.71
CA ASN A 122 1.39 -3.62 8.64
C ASN A 122 1.50 -5.06 9.16
N LEU A 123 0.35 -5.69 9.41
CA LEU A 123 0.29 -6.99 10.06
C LEU A 123 0.28 -8.14 9.05
N CYS A 124 1.05 -9.19 9.36
CA CYS A 124 1.04 -10.46 8.64
C CYS A 124 0.85 -11.61 9.62
N ARG A 125 -0.10 -12.51 9.35
CA ARG A 125 -0.35 -13.69 10.19
C ARG A 125 0.37 -14.95 9.69
N CYS A 126 0.96 -14.89 8.49
CA CYS A 126 1.51 -16.07 7.81
C CYS A 126 3.03 -16.22 7.97
N THR A 127 3.79 -15.14 7.74
CA THR A 127 5.23 -15.19 7.48
C THR A 127 6.13 -15.12 8.72
N GLY A 128 5.65 -14.54 9.82
CA GLY A 128 6.49 -14.20 10.97
C GLY A 128 7.51 -13.07 10.71
N TYR A 129 7.35 -12.33 9.60
CA TYR A 129 8.07 -11.09 9.19
C TYR A 129 9.53 -11.25 8.75
N GLU A 130 10.29 -12.23 9.17
CA GLU A 130 11.72 -12.36 8.83
C GLU A 130 11.99 -12.42 7.31
N ALA A 131 11.16 -13.13 6.56
CA ALA A 131 11.26 -13.19 5.11
C ALA A 131 10.97 -11.83 4.46
N ILE A 132 9.99 -11.07 5.02
CA ILE A 132 9.65 -9.71 4.57
C ILE A 132 10.84 -8.78 4.81
N TYR A 133 11.44 -8.82 5.99
CA TYR A 133 12.60 -7.97 6.31
C TYR A 133 13.78 -8.27 5.40
N ARG A 134 14.09 -9.55 5.14
CA ARG A 134 15.14 -9.93 4.18
C ARG A 134 14.85 -9.43 2.77
N ALA A 135 13.62 -9.53 2.31
CA ALA A 135 13.21 -9.01 1.00
C ALA A 135 13.48 -7.50 0.89
N ILE A 136 13.10 -6.71 1.90
CA ILE A 136 13.29 -5.26 1.89
C ILE A 136 14.77 -4.89 1.97
N GLN A 137 15.57 -5.62 2.75
CA GLN A 137 17.01 -5.37 2.88
C GLN A 137 17.82 -5.74 1.63
N SER A 138 17.27 -6.57 0.75
CA SER A 138 17.95 -7.04 -0.47
C SER A 138 17.91 -6.05 -1.63
N VAL A 139 17.18 -4.96 -1.50
CA VAL A 139 16.93 -3.99 -2.58
C VAL A 139 17.53 -2.62 -2.27
#